data_5ffe402e7e3bc97f3d591081ad5e123f
#
_entry.id   5ffe402e7e3bc97f3d591081ad5e123f
#
_cell.length_a   1.000
_cell.length_b   1.000
_cell.length_c   1.000
_cell.angle_alpha   90.00
_cell.angle_beta   90.00
_cell.angle_gamma   90.00
#
_symmetry.space_group_name_H-M   'P 1'
#
loop_
_entity.id
_entity.type
_entity.pdbx_description
1 polymer ?
#
loop_
_entity_poly.entity_id
_entity_poly.type
_entity_poly.pdbx_seq_one_letter_code
_entity_poly.pdbx_strand_id
1 'polypeptide(L)'
;MEDEVMVVRIYLKEADHGRKRTLMEEVLNILRDQHRVHGVVVFRGIAGFGSKGEVHAADILRLMVDLPIVIEFYDESAVAQAAIALLGGLVPAGHIVYWRASCPNFCSASK
;
A
#
# COMPACT_ATOMS: atom_id res chain seq x y z
N MET A 1 23.09 -7.55 13.18
CA MET A 1 23.36 -6.28 12.50
C MET A 1 22.04 -5.65 12.07
N GLU A 2 21.89 -4.37 12.35
CA GLU A 2 20.69 -3.63 11.96
C GLU A 2 20.85 -3.10 10.55
N ASP A 3 19.95 -3.44 9.69
CA ASP A 3 19.91 -2.90 8.33
C ASP A 3 18.78 -1.89 8.23
N GLU A 4 18.97 -0.86 7.44
CA GLU A 4 17.94 0.12 7.20
C GLU A 4 17.09 -0.30 6.01
N VAL A 5 15.79 -0.28 6.20
CA VAL A 5 14.83 -0.54 5.13
C VAL A 5 13.88 0.64 5.01
N MET A 6 13.15 0.67 3.93
CA MET A 6 12.05 1.61 3.73
C MET A 6 10.74 0.84 3.75
N VAL A 7 9.84 1.23 4.64
CA VAL A 7 8.48 0.69 4.70
C VAL A 7 7.57 1.57 3.88
N VAL A 8 6.74 0.95 3.07
CA VAL A 8 5.80 1.67 2.20
C VAL A 8 4.40 1.19 2.47
N ARG A 9 3.48 2.13 2.64
CA ARG A 9 2.06 1.85 2.78
C ARG A 9 1.27 2.58 1.71
N ILE A 10 0.32 1.88 1.13
CA ILE A 10 -0.57 2.40 0.10
C ILE A 10 -1.99 2.28 0.64
N TYR A 11 -2.67 3.41 0.76
CA TYR A 11 -4.02 3.49 1.34
C TYR A 11 -5.05 3.55 0.22
N LEU A 12 -5.90 2.53 0.13
CA LEU A 12 -6.92 2.40 -0.89
C LEU A 12 -8.27 2.04 -0.25
N LYS A 13 -9.29 1.90 -1.08
CA LYS A 13 -10.58 1.31 -0.71
C LYS A 13 -10.84 0.14 -1.63
N GLU A 14 -11.68 -0.81 -1.17
CA GLU A 14 -12.01 -1.98 -1.97
C GLU A 14 -12.60 -1.63 -3.34
N ALA A 15 -13.43 -0.59 -3.38
CA ALA A 15 -14.11 -0.18 -4.61
C ALA A 15 -13.25 0.67 -5.54
N ASP A 16 -12.03 1.07 -5.11
CA ASP A 16 -11.15 1.86 -5.97
C ASP A 16 -10.82 1.08 -7.23
N HIS A 17 -11.03 1.71 -8.37
CA HIS A 17 -10.81 1.09 -9.67
C HIS A 17 -9.54 1.60 -10.34
N GLY A 18 -8.81 0.67 -10.95
CA GLY A 18 -7.77 0.98 -11.89
C GLY A 18 -8.33 1.01 -13.32
N ARG A 19 -7.51 0.66 -14.31
CA ARG A 19 -7.92 0.71 -15.71
C ARG A 19 -8.79 -0.46 -16.13
N LYS A 20 -8.49 -1.67 -15.67
CA LYS A 20 -9.18 -2.90 -16.09
C LYS A 20 -9.67 -3.73 -14.92
N ARG A 21 -9.21 -3.46 -13.72
CA ARG A 21 -9.54 -4.23 -12.53
C ARG A 21 -9.44 -3.31 -11.31
N THR A 22 -9.65 -3.85 -10.13
CA THR A 22 -9.54 -3.03 -8.92
C THR A 22 -8.14 -2.47 -8.80
N LEU A 23 -8.04 -1.29 -8.21
CA LEU A 23 -6.75 -0.64 -8.03
C LEU A 23 -5.81 -1.51 -7.18
N MET A 24 -6.36 -2.19 -6.16
CA MET A 24 -5.59 -3.12 -5.35
C MET A 24 -4.92 -4.19 -6.21
N GLU A 25 -5.66 -4.82 -7.11
CA GLU A 25 -5.13 -5.87 -7.97
C GLU A 25 -4.03 -5.33 -8.88
N GLU A 26 -4.22 -4.15 -9.44
CA GLU A 26 -3.21 -3.54 -10.30
C GLU A 26 -1.93 -3.22 -9.54
N VAL A 27 -2.05 -2.70 -8.32
CA VAL A 27 -0.89 -2.42 -7.46
C VAL A 27 -0.15 -3.71 -7.12
N LEU A 28 -0.87 -4.75 -6.71
CA LEU A 28 -0.25 -6.03 -6.37
C LEU A 28 0.45 -6.65 -7.57
N ASN A 29 -0.13 -6.56 -8.75
CA ASN A 29 0.51 -7.07 -9.96
C ASN A 29 1.80 -6.35 -10.30
N ILE A 30 1.83 -5.03 -10.14
CA ILE A 30 3.06 -4.27 -10.37
C ILE A 30 4.15 -4.68 -9.38
N LEU A 31 3.81 -4.77 -8.10
CA LEU A 31 4.79 -5.12 -7.09
C LEU A 31 5.36 -6.52 -7.25
N ARG A 32 4.51 -7.47 -7.65
CA ARG A 32 4.93 -8.85 -7.85
C ARG A 32 5.68 -9.06 -9.16
N ASP A 33 5.10 -8.58 -10.26
CA ASP A 33 5.56 -8.97 -11.59
C ASP A 33 6.63 -8.04 -12.16
N GLN A 34 6.55 -6.77 -11.87
CA GLN A 34 7.46 -5.79 -12.46
C GLN A 34 8.59 -5.36 -11.52
N HIS A 35 8.41 -5.50 -10.23
CA HIS A 35 9.38 -4.95 -9.31
C HIS A 35 9.93 -5.93 -8.27
N ARG A 36 9.21 -6.97 -7.92
CA ARG A 36 9.65 -8.03 -7.00
C ARG A 36 10.18 -7.52 -5.66
N VAL A 37 9.36 -6.77 -4.97
CA VAL A 37 9.69 -6.35 -3.61
C VAL A 37 9.71 -7.56 -2.67
N HIS A 38 10.29 -7.36 -1.48
CA HIS A 38 10.51 -8.42 -0.48
C HIS A 38 9.21 -8.88 0.19
N GLY A 39 8.18 -9.02 -0.42
CA GLY A 39 6.94 -9.48 0.19
C GLY A 39 5.95 -8.34 0.41
N VAL A 40 4.70 -8.67 0.27
CA VAL A 40 3.61 -7.71 0.34
C VAL A 40 2.55 -8.27 1.26
N VAL A 41 2.04 -7.45 2.16
CA VAL A 41 0.92 -7.79 3.02
C VAL A 41 -0.22 -6.83 2.75
N VAL A 42 -1.43 -7.36 2.69
CA VAL A 42 -2.63 -6.54 2.54
C VAL A 42 -3.40 -6.58 3.85
N PHE A 43 -3.68 -5.41 4.39
CA PHE A 43 -4.54 -5.27 5.56
C PHE A 43 -5.88 -4.72 5.10
N ARG A 44 -6.95 -5.30 5.59
CA ARG A 44 -8.30 -4.79 5.35
C ARG A 44 -8.83 -4.18 6.63
N GLY A 45 -9.20 -2.91 6.58
CA GLY A 45 -9.82 -2.25 7.72
C GLY A 45 -11.26 -2.71 7.90
N ILE A 46 -11.77 -2.57 9.10
CA ILE A 46 -13.16 -2.95 9.40
C ILE A 46 -14.13 -1.80 9.16
N ALA A 47 -13.62 -0.58 9.11
CA ALA A 47 -14.37 0.64 8.79
C ALA A 47 -13.38 1.79 8.58
N GLY A 48 -13.81 2.82 7.90
CA GLY A 48 -12.98 4.01 7.74
C GLY A 48 -13.68 5.08 6.92
N PHE A 49 -13.14 6.28 6.98
CA PHE A 49 -13.61 7.39 6.15
C PHE A 49 -12.42 8.27 5.75
N GLY A 50 -12.59 8.98 4.65
CA GLY A 50 -11.53 9.84 4.12
C GLY A 50 -11.53 11.24 4.69
N SER A 51 -10.70 12.08 4.09
CA SER A 51 -10.45 13.45 4.57
C SER A 51 -11.67 14.37 4.55
N LYS A 52 -12.73 14.03 3.85
CA LYS A 52 -13.95 14.83 3.80
C LYS A 52 -14.87 14.64 4.99
N GLY A 53 -14.62 13.66 5.80
CA GLY A 53 -14.92 13.53 7.22
C GLY A 53 -16.34 13.62 7.75
N GLU A 54 -17.34 14.08 7.05
CA GLU A 54 -18.69 14.08 7.58
C GLU A 54 -19.29 12.68 7.49
N VAL A 55 -19.64 12.12 8.66
CA VAL A 55 -20.22 10.80 8.74
C VAL A 55 -21.66 10.89 9.18
N HIS A 56 -22.60 10.62 8.28
CA HIS A 56 -24.01 10.51 8.58
C HIS A 56 -24.37 9.05 8.84
N ALA A 57 -25.52 8.80 9.46
CA ALA A 57 -25.94 7.45 9.78
C ALA A 57 -25.97 6.53 8.54
N ALA A 58 -26.38 7.05 7.40
CA ALA A 58 -26.37 6.31 6.14
C ALA A 58 -24.95 5.99 5.66
N ASP A 59 -23.99 6.81 6.02
CA ASP A 59 -22.60 6.62 5.61
C ASP A 59 -21.89 5.54 6.40
N ILE A 60 -22.35 5.26 7.61
CA ILE A 60 -21.77 4.17 8.44
C ILE A 60 -21.89 2.84 7.70
N LEU A 61 -23.03 2.55 7.10
CA LEU A 61 -23.22 1.32 6.32
C LEU A 61 -22.29 1.28 5.11
N ARG A 62 -22.12 2.43 4.46
CA ARG A 62 -21.22 2.53 3.31
C ARG A 62 -19.76 2.33 3.72
N LEU A 63 -19.36 2.86 4.88
CA LEU A 63 -18.01 2.66 5.40
C LEU A 63 -17.72 1.20 5.69
N MET A 64 -18.74 0.42 6.03
CA MET A 64 -18.60 -1.01 6.31
C MET A 64 -18.65 -1.86 5.04
N VAL A 65 -19.17 -1.32 3.94
CA VAL A 65 -19.28 -2.03 2.65
C VAL A 65 -18.04 -1.78 1.79
N ASP A 66 -17.59 -0.53 1.72
CA ASP A 66 -16.39 -0.16 0.97
C ASP A 66 -15.24 0.01 1.96
N LEU A 67 -14.64 -1.08 2.35
CA LEU A 67 -13.64 -1.10 3.42
C LEU A 67 -12.29 -0.55 2.95
N PRO A 68 -11.58 0.12 3.86
CA PRO A 68 -10.23 0.58 3.56
C PRO A 68 -9.28 -0.61 3.41
N ILE A 69 -8.31 -0.45 2.52
CA ILE A 69 -7.27 -1.44 2.28
C ILE A 69 -5.94 -0.75 2.41
N VAL A 70 -5.01 -1.40 3.12
CA VAL A 70 -3.63 -0.95 3.21
C VAL A 70 -2.75 -2.04 2.63
N ILE A 71 -1.98 -1.68 1.60
CA ILE A 71 -0.97 -2.56 1.03
C ILE A 71 0.36 -2.12 1.63
N GLU A 72 1.06 -3.03 2.27
CA GLU A 72 2.34 -2.71 2.91
C GLU A 72 3.43 -3.64 2.42
N PHE A 73 4.60 -3.06 2.17
CA PHE A 73 5.81 -3.81 1.93
C PHE A 73 7.00 -3.02 2.47
N TYR A 74 8.13 -3.70 2.59
CA TYR A 74 9.38 -3.01 2.90
C TYR A 74 10.52 -3.67 2.12
N ASP A 75 11.52 -2.88 1.83
CA ASP A 75 12.68 -3.34 1.07
C ASP A 75 13.82 -2.33 1.26
N GLU A 76 14.95 -2.58 0.63
CA GLU A 76 16.02 -1.62 0.56
C GLU A 76 15.49 -0.31 -0.05
N SER A 77 16.05 0.82 0.38
CA SER A 77 15.59 2.14 -0.04
C SER A 77 15.50 2.26 -1.57
N ALA A 78 16.52 1.81 -2.29
CA ALA A 78 16.52 1.93 -3.75
C ALA A 78 15.39 1.13 -4.40
N VAL A 79 15.15 -0.08 -3.91
CA VAL A 79 14.06 -0.94 -4.40
C VAL A 79 12.70 -0.32 -4.10
N ALA A 80 12.52 0.13 -2.86
CA ALA A 80 11.27 0.76 -2.45
C ALA A 80 10.97 2.04 -3.24
N GLN A 81 11.98 2.89 -3.45
CA GLN A 81 11.80 4.13 -4.21
C GLN A 81 11.44 3.84 -5.67
N ALA A 82 12.05 2.84 -6.27
CA ALA A 82 11.73 2.46 -7.64
C ALA A 82 10.29 1.95 -7.75
N ALA A 83 9.83 1.18 -6.77
CA ALA A 83 8.44 0.73 -6.71
C ALA A 83 7.48 1.92 -6.59
N ILE A 84 7.78 2.87 -5.71
CA ILE A 84 6.98 4.08 -5.54
C ILE A 84 6.87 4.84 -6.87
N ALA A 85 7.97 4.96 -7.59
CA ALA A 85 7.99 5.64 -8.89
C ALA A 85 7.05 4.99 -9.90
N LEU A 86 7.04 3.65 -9.94
CA LEU A 86 6.13 2.91 -10.82
C LEU A 86 4.66 3.10 -10.42
N LEU A 87 4.38 3.15 -9.13
CA LEU A 87 3.02 3.29 -8.62
C LEU A 87 2.48 4.71 -8.74
N GLY A 88 3.36 5.70 -8.83
CA GLY A 88 2.97 7.11 -8.83
C GLY A 88 2.05 7.52 -9.98
N GLY A 89 2.08 6.81 -11.11
CA GLY A 89 1.19 7.06 -12.23
C GLY A 89 -0.16 6.35 -12.11
N LEU A 90 -0.30 5.46 -11.15
CA LEU A 90 -1.51 4.63 -10.97
C LEU A 90 -2.27 5.03 -9.71
N VAL A 91 -1.57 5.24 -8.62
CA VAL A 91 -2.17 5.54 -7.31
C VAL A 91 -2.34 7.06 -7.16
N PRO A 92 -3.50 7.52 -6.69
CA PRO A 92 -3.73 8.95 -6.51
C PRO A 92 -2.72 9.59 -5.56
N ALA A 93 -2.45 10.87 -5.76
CA ALA A 93 -1.56 11.64 -4.92
C ALA A 93 -2.03 11.61 -3.47
N GLY A 94 -1.09 11.49 -2.54
CA GLY A 94 -1.40 11.46 -1.11
C GLY A 94 -1.80 10.10 -0.56
N HIS A 95 -1.81 9.07 -1.40
CA HIS A 95 -2.20 7.72 -0.98
C HIS A 95 -1.01 6.81 -0.67
N ILE A 96 0.20 7.25 -0.93
CA ILE A 96 1.42 6.50 -0.62
C ILE A 96 2.16 7.20 0.51
N VAL A 97 2.44 6.47 1.57
CA VAL A 97 3.24 6.95 2.71
C VAL A 97 4.41 6.00 2.88
N TYR A 98 5.58 6.53 3.19
CA TYR A 98 6.73 5.69 3.44
C TYR A 98 7.61 6.29 4.53
N TRP A 99 8.39 5.43 5.19
CA TRP A 99 9.32 5.85 6.23
C TRP A 99 10.46 4.85 6.34
N ARG A 100 11.53 5.26 6.98
CA ARG A 100 12.69 4.40 7.22
C ARG A 100 12.49 3.61 8.49
N ALA A 101 12.96 2.37 8.49
CA ALA A 101 12.89 1.49 9.64
C ALA A 101 14.14 0.64 9.70
N SER A 102 14.40 0.07 10.87
CA SER A 102 15.49 -0.87 11.07
C SER A 102 14.97 -2.29 10.97
N CYS A 103 15.69 -3.15 10.27
CA CYS A 103 15.33 -4.54 10.13
C CYS A 103 16.56 -5.40 10.37
N PRO A 104 16.64 -6.11 11.51
CA PRO A 104 17.83 -6.92 11.77
C PRO A 104 18.01 -8.01 10.72
N ASN A 105 19.21 -8.11 10.19
CA ASN A 105 19.60 -9.16 9.24
C ASN A 105 18.78 -9.20 7.96
N PHE A 106 18.31 -8.04 7.50
CA PHE A 106 17.49 -7.97 6.29
C PHE A 106 18.24 -8.47 5.05
N CYS A 107 19.49 -8.08 4.90
CA CYS A 107 20.30 -8.50 3.75
C CYS A 107 20.41 -10.02 3.64
N SER A 108 20.46 -10.73 4.77
CA SER A 108 20.48 -12.20 4.77
C SER A 108 19.11 -12.77 4.39
N ALA A 109 18.03 -12.13 4.85
CA ALA A 109 16.67 -12.60 4.56
C ALA A 109 16.29 -12.39 3.10
N SER A 110 16.79 -11.34 2.45
CA SER A 110 16.45 -11.01 1.06
C SER A 110 17.20 -11.84 0.03
N LYS A 111 18.12 -12.66 0.49
CA LYS A 111 18.84 -13.60 -0.36
C LYS A 111 18.19 -14.97 -0.29
#